data_0b635574ce75f8dcfbc3ad62c0f94040
#
_entry.id   0b635574ce75f8dcfbc3ad62c0f94040
#
_cell.length_a   1.000
_cell.length_b   1.000
_cell.length_c   1.000
_cell.angle_alpha   90.00
_cell.angle_beta   90.00
_cell.angle_gamma   90.00
#
_symmetry.space_group_name_H-M   'P 1'
#
loop_
_entity.id
_entity.type
_entity.pdbx_description
1 polymer ?
#
loop_
_entity_poly.entity_id
_entity_poly.type
_entity_poly.pdbx_seq_one_letter_code
_entity_poly.pdbx_strand_id
1 'polypeptide(L)'
;MPTAPVYDEFALFHENAEEFGIPWIGSPAVRRVEAETSAGTISALAWGREAPELVLLHGGAQNAHTWDTVALALDRPILAVDLPGHGHSAHRDDHAYWPAGNAATLEEALRELAPEARVVVGMSLGGLTSLALADRAPDLVRQLVLVDVTPGVNREKASAIAQFIDGPEFFESFDEILARTIEFNPTRTVSSLRRGILHNAIEVGDGRWRWRYDLPRRGSGEGEDGQIIPGLDELWNAVERVGVPLLLVRGGTSPVVDNEDVAELTRRNPKARVVVVAGAGHSVQGDKPLELAEILKGLL
;
A
#
# COMPACT_ATOMS: atom_id res chain seq x y z
N MET A 1 3.31 -23.17 -30.58
CA MET A 1 3.80 -22.70 -29.31
C MET A 1 2.57 -22.53 -28.41
N PRO A 2 2.49 -23.09 -27.22
CA PRO A 2 1.40 -22.77 -26.33
C PRO A 2 1.46 -21.27 -26.05
N THR A 3 0.38 -20.56 -26.30
CA THR A 3 0.22 -19.17 -25.88
C THR A 3 0.38 -19.11 -24.37
N ALA A 4 1.22 -18.19 -23.86
CA ALA A 4 1.30 -17.95 -22.42
C ALA A 4 -0.13 -17.74 -21.89
N PRO A 5 -0.47 -18.28 -20.71
CA PRO A 5 -1.80 -18.07 -20.15
C PRO A 5 -2.02 -16.56 -20.00
N VAL A 6 -3.17 -16.10 -20.52
CA VAL A 6 -3.58 -14.70 -20.36
C VAL A 6 -3.66 -14.44 -18.85
N TYR A 7 -2.95 -13.42 -18.37
CA TYR A 7 -3.01 -13.01 -16.97
C TYR A 7 -4.44 -12.64 -16.59
N ASP A 8 -4.97 -13.31 -15.57
CA ASP A 8 -6.24 -13.00 -14.94
C ASP A 8 -5.97 -12.55 -13.51
N GLU A 9 -6.25 -11.28 -13.20
CA GLU A 9 -5.94 -10.67 -11.90
C GLU A 9 -6.70 -11.33 -10.75
N PHE A 10 -7.83 -11.99 -11.01
CA PHE A 10 -8.66 -12.63 -9.99
C PHE A 10 -8.42 -14.14 -9.84
N ALA A 11 -7.58 -14.73 -10.69
CA ALA A 11 -7.35 -16.16 -10.68
C ALA A 11 -6.43 -16.65 -9.56
N LEU A 12 -5.69 -15.76 -8.88
CA LEU A 12 -4.64 -16.14 -7.94
C LEU A 12 -5.07 -16.14 -6.45
N PHE A 13 -6.31 -15.76 -6.14
CA PHE A 13 -6.79 -15.70 -4.75
C PHE A 13 -6.76 -17.05 -4.03
N HIS A 14 -6.98 -18.15 -4.75
CA HIS A 14 -6.90 -19.49 -4.14
C HIS A 14 -5.49 -19.83 -3.68
N GLU A 15 -4.44 -19.38 -4.40
CA GLU A 15 -3.05 -19.58 -3.99
C GLU A 15 -2.73 -18.80 -2.70
N ASN A 16 -3.30 -17.59 -2.52
CA ASN A 16 -3.18 -16.83 -1.28
C ASN A 16 -3.87 -17.56 -0.12
N ALA A 17 -5.08 -18.08 -0.36
CA ALA A 17 -5.82 -18.81 0.66
C ALA A 17 -5.08 -20.10 1.09
N GLU A 18 -4.56 -20.87 0.13
CA GLU A 18 -3.81 -22.09 0.39
C GLU A 18 -2.53 -21.82 1.18
N GLU A 19 -1.74 -20.82 0.77
CA GLU A 19 -0.46 -20.49 1.42
C GLU A 19 -0.64 -20.13 2.91
N PHE A 20 -1.73 -19.43 3.25
CA PHE A 20 -1.97 -18.95 4.61
C PHE A 20 -3.02 -19.77 5.37
N GLY A 21 -3.50 -20.90 4.81
CA GLY A 21 -4.48 -21.76 5.45
C GLY A 21 -5.85 -21.10 5.65
N ILE A 22 -6.23 -20.15 4.81
CA ILE A 22 -7.55 -19.52 4.81
C ILE A 22 -8.53 -20.50 4.15
N PRO A 23 -9.69 -20.81 4.77
CA PRO A 23 -10.68 -21.69 4.18
C PRO A 23 -11.13 -21.18 2.79
N TRP A 24 -10.96 -22.02 1.76
CA TRP A 24 -11.39 -21.69 0.40
C TRP A 24 -12.80 -22.23 0.16
N ILE A 25 -13.79 -21.33 0.12
CA ILE A 25 -15.20 -21.66 -0.13
C ILE A 25 -15.67 -21.24 -1.52
N GLY A 26 -14.74 -20.86 -2.40
CA GLY A 26 -14.96 -20.36 -3.75
C GLY A 26 -14.40 -18.97 -3.95
N SER A 27 -14.37 -18.51 -5.21
CA SER A 27 -13.84 -17.19 -5.55
C SER A 27 -14.61 -16.08 -4.85
N PRO A 28 -13.93 -15.14 -4.16
CA PRO A 28 -14.59 -14.02 -3.53
C PRO A 28 -15.26 -13.11 -4.56
N ALA A 29 -16.28 -12.36 -4.15
CA ALA A 29 -16.85 -11.32 -5.00
C ALA A 29 -15.92 -10.12 -5.04
N VAL A 30 -15.09 -10.03 -6.06
CA VAL A 30 -14.16 -8.91 -6.28
C VAL A 30 -14.40 -8.34 -7.67
N ARG A 31 -14.35 -7.04 -7.80
CA ARG A 31 -14.41 -6.35 -9.08
C ARG A 31 -13.52 -5.13 -9.07
N ARG A 32 -12.99 -4.77 -10.24
CA ARG A 32 -12.32 -3.50 -10.43
C ARG A 32 -13.37 -2.39 -10.57
N VAL A 33 -13.14 -1.28 -9.89
CA VAL A 33 -13.95 -0.06 -9.95
C VAL A 33 -13.04 1.12 -10.19
N GLU A 34 -13.58 2.18 -10.78
CA GLU A 34 -12.83 3.36 -11.14
C GLU A 34 -13.61 4.62 -10.76
N ALA A 35 -12.89 5.68 -10.43
CA ALA A 35 -13.42 7.03 -10.25
C ALA A 35 -12.58 8.01 -11.05
N GLU A 36 -13.25 8.90 -11.79
CA GLU A 36 -12.59 10.00 -12.48
C GLU A 36 -12.29 11.13 -11.52
N THR A 37 -11.05 11.61 -11.52
CA THR A 37 -10.62 12.72 -10.68
C THR A 37 -9.98 13.83 -11.52
N SER A 38 -9.76 14.99 -10.93
CA SER A 38 -9.06 16.09 -11.59
C SER A 38 -7.63 15.77 -12.01
N ALA A 39 -7.02 14.73 -11.40
CA ALA A 39 -5.65 14.28 -11.66
C ALA A 39 -5.58 12.95 -12.46
N GLY A 40 -6.70 12.48 -13.01
CA GLY A 40 -6.83 11.25 -13.77
C GLY A 40 -7.63 10.18 -13.04
N THR A 41 -7.84 9.04 -13.70
CA THR A 41 -8.63 7.92 -13.20
C THR A 41 -7.93 7.24 -12.01
N ILE A 42 -8.64 7.03 -10.92
CA ILE A 42 -8.25 6.17 -9.80
C ILE A 42 -8.96 4.84 -9.92
N SER A 43 -8.20 3.76 -9.90
CA SER A 43 -8.67 2.39 -9.97
C SER A 43 -8.55 1.72 -8.60
N ALA A 44 -9.49 0.82 -8.29
CA ALA A 44 -9.51 0.10 -7.02
C ALA A 44 -10.15 -1.29 -7.17
N LEU A 45 -9.85 -2.18 -6.24
CA LEU A 45 -10.51 -3.47 -6.08
C LEU A 45 -11.60 -3.35 -5.01
N ALA A 46 -12.86 -3.50 -5.43
CA ALA A 46 -13.99 -3.57 -4.50
C ALA A 46 -14.29 -5.02 -4.15
N TRP A 47 -14.05 -5.38 -2.89
CA TRP A 47 -14.31 -6.68 -2.30
C TRP A 47 -15.69 -6.69 -1.66
N GLY A 48 -16.43 -7.76 -1.90
CA GLY A 48 -17.81 -7.87 -1.44
C GLY A 48 -18.81 -7.17 -2.38
N ARG A 49 -20.08 -7.17 -1.97
CA ARG A 49 -21.20 -6.61 -2.73
C ARG A 49 -21.77 -5.34 -2.09
N GLU A 50 -21.45 -5.11 -0.84
CA GLU A 50 -21.93 -4.00 -0.03
C GLU A 50 -20.97 -2.80 -0.11
N ALA A 51 -21.39 -1.65 0.44
CA ALA A 51 -20.52 -0.48 0.53
C ALA A 51 -19.26 -0.79 1.35
N PRO A 52 -18.08 -0.30 0.94
CA PRO A 52 -16.82 -0.58 1.64
C PRO A 52 -16.84 -0.09 3.09
N GLU A 53 -16.46 -0.97 4.01
CA GLU A 53 -16.23 -0.62 5.43
C GLU A 53 -14.80 -0.16 5.66
N LEU A 54 -13.86 -0.69 4.87
CA LEU A 54 -12.43 -0.35 4.94
C LEU A 54 -11.94 0.17 3.59
N VAL A 55 -11.03 1.14 3.66
CA VAL A 55 -10.19 1.57 2.54
C VAL A 55 -8.76 1.15 2.84
N LEU A 56 -8.11 0.45 1.91
CA LEU A 56 -6.74 -0.04 2.03
C LEU A 56 -5.84 0.63 1.00
N LEU A 57 -4.80 1.33 1.45
CA LEU A 57 -3.83 2.07 0.64
C LEU A 57 -2.45 1.41 0.73
N HIS A 58 -1.92 0.98 -0.41
CA HIS A 58 -0.64 0.26 -0.50
C HIS A 58 0.59 1.18 -0.37
N GLY A 59 1.77 0.59 -0.23
CA GLY A 59 3.05 1.30 -0.23
C GLY A 59 3.57 1.65 -1.62
N GLY A 60 4.63 2.47 -1.68
CA GLY A 60 5.30 2.78 -2.94
C GLY A 60 5.74 1.51 -3.68
N ALA A 61 5.67 1.54 -5.00
CA ALA A 61 6.00 0.43 -5.89
C ALA A 61 5.15 -0.84 -5.70
N GLN A 62 3.99 -0.73 -5.06
CA GLN A 62 3.01 -1.80 -4.90
C GLN A 62 1.72 -1.48 -5.68
N ASN A 63 0.64 -2.24 -5.43
CA ASN A 63 -0.71 -2.00 -5.95
C ASN A 63 -1.76 -2.61 -5.02
N ALA A 64 -3.03 -2.51 -5.37
CA ALA A 64 -4.16 -2.99 -4.57
C ALA A 64 -4.06 -4.48 -4.18
N HIS A 65 -3.46 -5.33 -5.02
CA HIS A 65 -3.29 -6.76 -4.76
C HIS A 65 -2.32 -7.10 -3.61
N THR A 66 -1.56 -6.12 -3.09
CA THR A 66 -0.76 -6.36 -1.88
C THR A 66 -1.63 -6.71 -0.67
N TRP A 67 -2.94 -6.39 -0.74
CA TRP A 67 -3.92 -6.60 0.29
C TRP A 67 -4.73 -7.89 0.15
N ASP A 68 -4.56 -8.67 -0.93
CA ASP A 68 -5.40 -9.82 -1.25
C ASP A 68 -5.56 -10.81 -0.09
N THR A 69 -4.44 -11.20 0.54
CA THR A 69 -4.48 -12.16 1.66
C THR A 69 -5.18 -11.57 2.89
N VAL A 70 -4.95 -10.28 3.18
CA VAL A 70 -5.63 -9.58 4.28
C VAL A 70 -7.13 -9.47 4.01
N ALA A 71 -7.51 -9.15 2.78
CA ALA A 71 -8.90 -9.03 2.36
C ALA A 71 -9.65 -10.38 2.44
N LEU A 72 -9.00 -11.46 1.98
CA LEU A 72 -9.52 -12.83 2.14
C LEU A 72 -9.73 -13.21 3.61
N ALA A 73 -8.76 -12.88 4.48
CA ALA A 73 -8.84 -13.19 5.90
C ALA A 73 -9.87 -12.33 6.64
N LEU A 74 -10.09 -11.09 6.20
CA LEU A 74 -11.11 -10.18 6.78
C LEU A 74 -12.52 -10.60 6.43
N ASP A 75 -12.74 -11.06 5.19
CA ASP A 75 -14.07 -11.41 4.65
C ASP A 75 -15.11 -10.29 4.88
N ARG A 76 -14.76 -9.08 4.53
CA ARG A 76 -15.55 -7.86 4.73
C ARG A 76 -15.61 -7.03 3.45
N PRO A 77 -16.57 -6.11 3.30
CA PRO A 77 -16.57 -5.13 2.21
C PRO A 77 -15.38 -4.18 2.31
N ILE A 78 -14.49 -4.22 1.31
CA ILE A 78 -13.22 -3.47 1.26
C ILE A 78 -13.08 -2.75 -0.07
N LEU A 79 -12.46 -1.58 -0.05
CA LEU A 79 -11.91 -0.90 -1.22
C LEU A 79 -10.38 -0.88 -1.10
N ALA A 80 -9.68 -1.70 -1.87
CA ALA A 80 -8.22 -1.65 -1.99
C ALA A 80 -7.85 -0.79 -3.20
N VAL A 81 -7.21 0.34 -2.98
CA VAL A 81 -7.00 1.37 -3.99
C VAL A 81 -5.61 1.25 -4.60
N ASP A 82 -5.52 1.35 -5.92
CA ASP A 82 -4.27 1.64 -6.61
C ASP A 82 -3.97 3.14 -6.47
N LEU A 83 -2.88 3.51 -5.78
CA LEU A 83 -2.47 4.91 -5.63
C LEU A 83 -2.16 5.54 -7.00
N PRO A 84 -2.24 6.88 -7.16
CA PRO A 84 -1.80 7.54 -8.39
C PRO A 84 -0.42 7.04 -8.85
N GLY A 85 -0.29 6.75 -10.14
CA GLY A 85 0.94 6.21 -10.74
C GLY A 85 1.23 4.74 -10.45
N HIS A 86 0.30 4.00 -9.84
CA HIS A 86 0.47 2.58 -9.51
C HIS A 86 -0.69 1.73 -10.04
N GLY A 87 -0.42 0.45 -10.25
CA GLY A 87 -1.42 -0.53 -10.64
C GLY A 87 -2.16 -0.16 -11.92
N HIS A 88 -3.46 0.08 -11.81
CA HIS A 88 -4.33 0.48 -12.91
C HIS A 88 -4.76 1.96 -12.83
N SER A 89 -4.32 2.70 -11.81
CA SER A 89 -4.55 4.14 -11.70
C SER A 89 -3.71 4.93 -12.71
N ALA A 90 -4.22 6.11 -13.11
CA ALA A 90 -3.55 6.97 -14.07
C ALA A 90 -2.16 7.41 -13.58
N HIS A 91 -1.24 7.50 -14.53
CA HIS A 91 0.06 8.13 -14.32
C HIS A 91 -0.08 9.65 -14.40
N ARG A 92 0.74 10.36 -13.66
CA ARG A 92 0.79 11.82 -13.65
C ARG A 92 1.92 12.32 -14.55
N ASP A 93 1.68 13.36 -15.32
CA ASP A 93 2.69 13.96 -16.19
C ASP A 93 3.88 14.58 -15.42
N ASP A 94 3.60 15.04 -14.18
CA ASP A 94 4.61 15.63 -13.29
C ASP A 94 5.38 14.60 -12.46
N HIS A 95 4.98 13.32 -12.49
CA HIS A 95 5.51 12.22 -11.68
C HIS A 95 5.57 12.52 -10.16
N ALA A 96 4.73 13.43 -9.68
CA ALA A 96 4.72 13.90 -8.29
C ALA A 96 3.73 13.09 -7.45
N TYR A 97 4.18 11.95 -6.94
CA TYR A 97 3.37 11.02 -6.14
C TYR A 97 3.56 11.22 -4.63
N TRP A 98 3.54 12.49 -4.18
CA TRP A 98 3.73 12.85 -2.79
C TRP A 98 2.45 12.66 -1.97
N PRO A 99 2.55 12.41 -0.65
CA PRO A 99 1.39 12.16 0.20
C PRO A 99 0.27 13.21 0.07
N ALA A 100 0.61 14.50 0.04
CA ALA A 100 -0.37 15.57 -0.09
C ALA A 100 -1.08 15.58 -1.46
N GLY A 101 -0.34 15.36 -2.56
CA GLY A 101 -0.90 15.26 -3.91
C GLY A 101 -1.78 14.02 -4.07
N ASN A 102 -1.31 12.88 -3.57
CA ASN A 102 -2.09 11.65 -3.55
C ASN A 102 -3.37 11.82 -2.73
N ALA A 103 -3.29 12.46 -1.55
CA ALA A 103 -4.45 12.69 -0.70
C ALA A 103 -5.51 13.57 -1.38
N ALA A 104 -5.10 14.59 -2.14
CA ALA A 104 -6.03 15.43 -2.90
C ALA A 104 -6.79 14.62 -3.95
N THR A 105 -6.09 13.76 -4.71
CA THR A 105 -6.69 12.88 -5.71
C THR A 105 -7.59 11.83 -5.06
N LEU A 106 -7.15 11.23 -3.95
CA LEU A 106 -7.94 10.22 -3.23
C LEU A 106 -9.18 10.81 -2.55
N GLU A 107 -9.16 12.06 -2.10
CA GLU A 107 -10.36 12.72 -1.59
C GLU A 107 -11.49 12.67 -2.62
N GLU A 108 -11.21 13.05 -3.88
CA GLU A 108 -12.20 13.02 -4.96
C GLU A 108 -12.72 11.59 -5.19
N ALA A 109 -11.81 10.63 -5.35
CA ALA A 109 -12.18 9.24 -5.61
C ALA A 109 -12.95 8.58 -4.46
N LEU A 110 -12.57 8.82 -3.20
CA LEU A 110 -13.21 8.20 -2.05
C LEU A 110 -14.56 8.81 -1.72
N ARG A 111 -14.81 10.07 -2.07
CA ARG A 111 -16.16 10.65 -1.97
C ARG A 111 -17.17 9.92 -2.86
N GLU A 112 -16.73 9.32 -3.96
CA GLU A 112 -17.55 8.52 -4.85
C GLU A 112 -17.59 7.05 -4.44
N LEU A 113 -16.42 6.42 -4.23
CA LEU A 113 -16.29 4.98 -4.10
C LEU A 113 -16.50 4.44 -2.68
N ALA A 114 -16.19 5.24 -1.65
CA ALA A 114 -16.24 4.79 -0.25
C ALA A 114 -16.54 5.93 0.75
N PRO A 115 -17.60 6.75 0.56
CA PRO A 115 -17.87 7.93 1.39
C PRO A 115 -18.14 7.58 2.86
N GLU A 116 -18.58 6.34 3.14
CA GLU A 116 -18.99 5.88 4.46
C GLU A 116 -18.02 4.88 5.09
N ALA A 117 -16.81 4.72 4.54
CA ALA A 117 -15.81 3.81 5.09
C ALA A 117 -15.50 4.15 6.56
N ARG A 118 -15.42 3.10 7.39
CA ARG A 118 -15.21 3.23 8.83
C ARG A 118 -13.74 3.36 9.17
N VAL A 119 -12.88 2.68 8.41
CA VAL A 119 -11.44 2.60 8.68
C VAL A 119 -10.67 2.87 7.38
N VAL A 120 -9.69 3.75 7.44
CA VAL A 120 -8.68 3.91 6.40
C VAL A 120 -7.37 3.32 6.91
N VAL A 121 -6.82 2.38 6.17
CA VAL A 121 -5.57 1.68 6.47
C VAL A 121 -4.56 2.02 5.40
N GLY A 122 -3.41 2.54 5.78
CA GLY A 122 -2.35 2.86 4.83
C GLY A 122 -1.01 2.26 5.24
N MET A 123 -0.34 1.62 4.29
CA MET A 123 1.02 1.08 4.46
C MET A 123 2.03 2.01 3.80
N SER A 124 3.13 2.35 4.49
CA SER A 124 4.23 3.14 3.93
C SER A 124 3.72 4.42 3.24
N LEU A 125 3.95 4.62 1.93
CA LEU A 125 3.42 5.75 1.16
C LEU A 125 1.89 5.90 1.33
N GLY A 126 1.15 4.79 1.32
CA GLY A 126 -0.29 4.78 1.59
C GLY A 126 -0.63 5.28 2.99
N GLY A 127 0.22 4.99 3.99
CA GLY A 127 0.06 5.48 5.36
C GLY A 127 0.28 6.99 5.47
N LEU A 128 1.34 7.52 4.86
CA LEU A 128 1.58 8.97 4.80
C LEU A 128 0.48 9.69 4.01
N THR A 129 0.01 9.06 2.93
CA THR A 129 -1.12 9.57 2.13
C THR A 129 -2.42 9.58 2.96
N SER A 130 -2.70 8.51 3.73
CA SER A 130 -3.90 8.43 4.57
C SER A 130 -3.87 9.45 5.72
N LEU A 131 -2.69 9.74 6.25
CA LEU A 131 -2.50 10.80 7.26
C LEU A 131 -2.77 12.19 6.65
N ALA A 132 -2.24 12.46 5.45
CA ALA A 132 -2.53 13.69 4.73
C ALA A 132 -4.03 13.81 4.38
N LEU A 133 -4.68 12.70 4.03
CA LEU A 133 -6.11 12.65 3.76
C LEU A 133 -6.94 12.95 5.02
N ALA A 134 -6.56 12.39 6.18
CA ALA A 134 -7.24 12.63 7.44
C ALA A 134 -7.18 14.11 7.89
N ASP A 135 -6.07 14.78 7.59
CA ASP A 135 -5.90 16.22 7.86
C ASP A 135 -6.70 17.07 6.86
N ARG A 136 -6.73 16.67 5.58
CA ARG A 136 -7.38 17.39 4.49
C ARG A 136 -8.91 17.22 4.47
N ALA A 137 -9.39 16.00 4.66
CA ALA A 137 -10.79 15.62 4.56
C ALA A 137 -11.20 14.73 5.77
N PRO A 138 -11.26 15.32 6.98
CA PRO A 138 -11.52 14.56 8.21
C PRO A 138 -12.90 13.89 8.25
N ASP A 139 -13.82 14.32 7.42
CA ASP A 139 -15.14 13.70 7.26
C ASP A 139 -15.09 12.33 6.56
N LEU A 140 -14.06 12.09 5.76
CA LEU A 140 -13.84 10.79 5.08
C LEU A 140 -13.08 9.77 5.92
N VAL A 141 -12.36 10.20 6.96
CA VAL A 141 -11.53 9.31 7.78
C VAL A 141 -12.09 9.25 9.19
N ARG A 142 -12.79 8.17 9.53
CA ARG A 142 -13.41 7.97 10.86
C ARG A 142 -12.48 7.26 11.84
N GLN A 143 -11.55 6.48 11.31
CA GLN A 143 -10.46 5.84 12.05
C GLN A 143 -9.27 5.63 11.11
N LEU A 144 -8.07 5.86 11.59
CA LEU A 144 -6.83 5.79 10.81
C LEU A 144 -5.91 4.68 11.34
N VAL A 145 -5.41 3.84 10.44
CA VAL A 145 -4.39 2.83 10.73
C VAL A 145 -3.17 3.08 9.85
N LEU A 146 -2.04 3.36 10.48
CA LEU A 146 -0.73 3.44 9.82
C LEU A 146 -0.03 2.09 9.95
N VAL A 147 0.33 1.47 8.83
CA VAL A 147 1.06 0.21 8.81
C VAL A 147 2.51 0.49 8.49
N ASP A 148 3.33 0.35 9.51
CA ASP A 148 4.78 0.45 9.54
C ASP A 148 5.34 1.72 8.89
N VAL A 149 4.74 2.86 9.21
CA VAL A 149 5.23 4.18 8.80
C VAL A 149 4.84 5.26 9.79
N THR A 150 5.73 6.24 9.93
CA THR A 150 5.49 7.54 10.55
C THR A 150 6.11 8.64 9.68
N PRO A 151 5.81 9.92 9.90
CA PRO A 151 6.52 11.00 9.23
C PRO A 151 8.01 11.10 9.59
N GLY A 152 8.51 10.27 10.52
CA GLY A 152 9.95 10.15 10.87
C GLY A 152 10.77 9.31 9.89
N VAL A 153 10.17 8.81 8.80
CA VAL A 153 10.90 8.08 7.76
C VAL A 153 11.98 8.96 7.13
N ASN A 154 13.19 8.42 6.96
CA ASN A 154 14.31 9.12 6.36
C ASN A 154 15.09 8.19 5.40
N ARG A 155 16.15 8.72 4.75
CA ARG A 155 16.96 7.98 3.77
C ARG A 155 17.57 6.70 4.33
N GLU A 156 18.04 6.72 5.56
CA GLU A 156 18.68 5.57 6.19
C GLU A 156 17.65 4.46 6.41
N LYS A 157 16.51 4.80 7.05
CA LYS A 157 15.41 3.86 7.33
C LYS A 157 14.79 3.29 6.05
N ALA A 158 14.70 4.08 4.98
CA ALA A 158 14.11 3.69 3.69
C ALA A 158 15.13 3.18 2.66
N SER A 159 16.42 3.03 3.02
CA SER A 159 17.50 2.77 2.06
C SER A 159 17.29 1.51 1.21
N ALA A 160 16.85 0.41 1.80
CA ALA A 160 16.59 -0.84 1.07
C ALA A 160 15.41 -0.68 0.08
N ILE A 161 14.38 0.08 0.48
CA ILE A 161 13.21 0.37 -0.38
C ILE A 161 13.65 1.24 -1.56
N ALA A 162 14.43 2.29 -1.29
CA ALA A 162 14.96 3.16 -2.33
C ALA A 162 15.84 2.37 -3.32
N GLN A 163 16.74 1.52 -2.84
CA GLN A 163 17.57 0.66 -3.69
C GLN A 163 16.76 -0.29 -4.56
N PHE A 164 15.64 -0.82 -4.06
CA PHE A 164 14.75 -1.64 -4.86
C PHE A 164 14.09 -0.82 -5.98
N ILE A 165 13.54 0.34 -5.65
CA ILE A 165 12.81 1.23 -6.59
C ILE A 165 13.77 1.83 -7.64
N ASP A 166 14.97 2.23 -7.25
CA ASP A 166 16.03 2.76 -8.12
C ASP A 166 16.67 1.70 -9.04
N GLY A 167 16.14 0.50 -9.05
CA GLY A 167 16.60 -0.61 -9.89
C GLY A 167 16.30 -0.39 -11.38
N PRO A 168 16.54 -1.44 -12.20
CA PRO A 168 16.30 -1.37 -13.64
C PRO A 168 14.80 -1.17 -13.91
N GLU A 169 14.51 -0.36 -14.93
CA GLU A 169 13.15 -0.16 -15.45
C GLU A 169 12.66 -1.40 -16.21
N PHE A 170 13.57 -2.08 -16.93
CA PHE A 170 13.29 -3.26 -17.75
C PHE A 170 14.11 -4.44 -17.27
N PHE A 171 13.53 -5.62 -17.43
CA PHE A 171 14.12 -6.92 -17.14
C PHE A 171 14.01 -7.80 -18.38
N GLU A 172 15.06 -8.59 -18.66
CA GLU A 172 15.11 -9.45 -19.86
C GLU A 172 14.19 -10.69 -19.74
N SER A 173 13.74 -11.03 -18.52
CA SER A 173 12.86 -12.15 -18.27
C SER A 173 12.08 -12.01 -16.97
N PHE A 174 11.02 -12.83 -16.80
CA PHE A 174 10.32 -12.99 -15.53
C PHE A 174 11.24 -13.51 -14.42
N ASP A 175 12.17 -14.41 -14.73
CA ASP A 175 13.11 -14.97 -13.75
C ASP A 175 14.06 -13.90 -13.21
N GLU A 176 14.47 -12.94 -14.02
CA GLU A 176 15.32 -11.82 -13.59
C GLU A 176 14.61 -10.89 -12.60
N ILE A 177 13.37 -10.49 -12.93
CA ILE A 177 12.57 -9.65 -12.01
C ILE A 177 12.24 -10.40 -10.71
N LEU A 178 12.00 -11.72 -10.78
CA LEU A 178 11.76 -12.57 -9.63
C LEU A 178 13.01 -12.69 -8.75
N ALA A 179 14.17 -12.94 -9.33
CA ALA A 179 15.44 -13.03 -8.58
C ALA A 179 15.73 -11.74 -7.80
N ARG A 180 15.57 -10.58 -8.45
CA ARG A 180 15.70 -9.29 -7.78
C ARG A 180 14.69 -9.11 -6.65
N THR A 181 13.44 -9.48 -6.88
CA THR A 181 12.38 -9.35 -5.87
C THR A 181 12.67 -10.22 -4.64
N ILE A 182 13.22 -11.43 -4.83
CA ILE A 182 13.65 -12.32 -3.74
C ILE A 182 14.79 -11.68 -2.93
N GLU A 183 15.78 -11.11 -3.60
CA GLU A 183 16.93 -10.46 -2.95
C GLU A 183 16.49 -9.38 -1.94
N PHE A 184 15.49 -8.56 -2.32
CA PHE A 184 15.00 -7.46 -1.48
C PHE A 184 13.88 -7.86 -0.51
N ASN A 185 13.36 -9.09 -0.58
CA ASN A 185 12.28 -9.58 0.28
C ASN A 185 12.58 -10.99 0.83
N PRO A 186 13.67 -11.17 1.57
CA PRO A 186 14.17 -12.49 1.98
C PRO A 186 13.24 -13.22 2.96
N THR A 187 12.29 -12.53 3.58
CA THR A 187 11.32 -13.09 4.54
C THR A 187 10.09 -13.69 3.86
N ARG A 188 9.87 -13.37 2.55
CA ARG A 188 8.69 -13.79 1.80
C ARG A 188 8.91 -15.11 1.05
N THR A 189 7.85 -15.89 0.88
CA THR A 189 7.90 -17.10 0.04
C THR A 189 8.04 -16.72 -1.44
N VAL A 190 8.71 -17.58 -2.22
CA VAL A 190 8.83 -17.39 -3.67
C VAL A 190 7.45 -17.37 -4.34
N SER A 191 6.50 -18.18 -3.87
CA SER A 191 5.12 -18.21 -4.35
C SER A 191 4.44 -16.85 -4.18
N SER A 192 4.51 -16.26 -2.98
CA SER A 192 3.97 -14.93 -2.69
C SER A 192 4.60 -13.84 -3.56
N LEU A 193 5.93 -13.86 -3.72
CA LEU A 193 6.64 -12.88 -4.55
C LEU A 193 6.28 -13.01 -6.03
N ARG A 194 6.17 -14.25 -6.52
CA ARG A 194 5.73 -14.52 -7.90
C ARG A 194 4.34 -13.93 -8.18
N ARG A 195 3.37 -14.14 -7.28
CA ARG A 195 2.02 -13.54 -7.42
C ARG A 195 2.10 -12.02 -7.42
N GLY A 196 2.84 -11.44 -6.49
CA GLY A 196 3.04 -9.99 -6.41
C GLY A 196 3.61 -9.41 -7.72
N ILE A 197 4.58 -10.08 -8.36
CA ILE A 197 5.13 -9.64 -9.64
C ILE A 197 4.08 -9.75 -10.75
N LEU A 198 3.33 -10.85 -10.83
CA LEU A 198 2.28 -11.00 -11.85
C LEU A 198 1.23 -9.88 -11.78
N HIS A 199 0.91 -9.39 -10.58
CA HIS A 199 0.01 -8.26 -10.40
C HIS A 199 0.68 -6.90 -10.69
N ASN A 200 2.00 -6.78 -10.49
CA ASN A 200 2.72 -5.50 -10.47
C ASN A 200 3.68 -5.29 -11.64
N ALA A 201 3.78 -6.22 -12.56
CA ALA A 201 4.63 -6.12 -13.75
C ALA A 201 3.86 -6.49 -15.02
N ILE A 202 4.35 -6.01 -16.17
CA ILE A 202 3.81 -6.34 -17.48
C ILE A 202 4.93 -6.79 -18.41
N GLU A 203 4.60 -7.76 -19.26
CA GLU A 203 5.43 -8.13 -20.40
C GLU A 203 5.28 -7.07 -21.50
N VAL A 204 6.40 -6.50 -21.96
CA VAL A 204 6.42 -5.39 -22.93
C VAL A 204 6.83 -5.83 -24.34
N GLY A 205 6.86 -7.13 -24.60
CA GLY A 205 7.27 -7.77 -25.84
C GLY A 205 8.63 -8.43 -25.74
N ASP A 206 8.88 -9.40 -26.63
CA ASP A 206 10.12 -10.18 -26.71
C ASP A 206 10.55 -10.86 -25.38
N GLY A 207 9.60 -11.12 -24.48
CA GLY A 207 9.84 -11.73 -23.17
C GLY A 207 10.36 -10.76 -22.12
N ARG A 208 10.55 -9.48 -22.44
CA ARG A 208 10.98 -8.46 -21.47
C ARG A 208 9.83 -7.99 -20.61
N TRP A 209 10.16 -7.62 -19.36
CA TRP A 209 9.22 -7.20 -18.35
C TRP A 209 9.56 -5.81 -17.83
N ARG A 210 8.53 -5.07 -17.35
CA ARG A 210 8.71 -3.84 -16.59
C ARG A 210 7.67 -3.75 -15.48
N TRP A 211 7.94 -2.92 -14.47
CA TRP A 211 6.96 -2.61 -13.44
C TRP A 211 5.77 -1.82 -14.00
N ARG A 212 4.60 -1.99 -13.39
CA ARG A 212 3.40 -1.21 -13.70
C ARG A 212 3.43 0.18 -13.08
N TYR A 213 4.15 0.33 -11.94
CA TYR A 213 4.21 1.64 -11.30
C TYR A 213 5.09 2.60 -12.10
N ASP A 214 4.73 3.89 -12.01
CA ASP A 214 5.49 4.96 -12.60
C ASP A 214 6.71 5.28 -11.73
N LEU A 215 7.87 5.34 -12.33
CA LEU A 215 9.10 5.63 -11.61
C LEU A 215 9.24 7.15 -11.43
N PRO A 216 9.54 7.62 -10.20
CA PRO A 216 9.89 9.02 -10.03
C PRO A 216 11.11 9.34 -10.89
N ARG A 217 11.10 10.47 -11.58
CA ARG A 217 12.26 10.90 -12.36
C ARG A 217 13.44 11.12 -11.41
N ARG A 218 14.59 10.54 -11.73
CA ARG A 218 15.82 10.79 -10.98
C ARG A 218 16.05 12.30 -10.88
N GLY A 219 16.13 12.81 -9.66
CA GLY A 219 16.29 14.24 -9.37
C GLY A 219 14.99 15.02 -9.09
N SER A 220 13.81 14.45 -9.31
CA SER A 220 12.53 15.09 -8.95
C SER A 220 12.12 14.91 -7.48
N GLY A 221 12.89 14.14 -6.71
CA GLY A 221 12.53 13.70 -5.37
C GLY A 221 13.34 14.30 -4.22
N GLU A 222 14.23 15.26 -4.49
CA GLU A 222 14.90 15.99 -3.42
C GLU A 222 14.11 17.27 -3.17
N GLY A 223 13.39 17.35 -2.04
CA GLY A 223 12.97 18.62 -1.51
C GLY A 223 14.20 19.52 -1.32
N GLU A 224 14.01 20.83 -1.32
CA GLU A 224 15.08 21.85 -1.14
C GLU A 224 15.95 21.54 0.11
N ASP A 225 15.42 20.75 1.07
CA ASP A 225 16.08 20.38 2.33
C ASP A 225 16.66 18.94 2.34
N GLY A 226 16.78 18.25 1.19
CA GLY A 226 17.30 16.87 1.13
C GLY A 226 16.35 15.80 1.69
N GLN A 227 15.07 16.12 1.90
CA GLN A 227 14.06 15.17 2.33
C GLN A 227 13.72 14.20 1.19
N ILE A 228 13.58 12.91 1.50
CA ILE A 228 13.20 11.88 0.52
C ILE A 228 11.75 12.03 0.07
N ILE A 229 10.91 12.57 0.93
CA ILE A 229 9.47 12.80 0.70
C ILE A 229 9.19 14.23 1.13
N PRO A 230 8.73 15.10 0.23
CA PRO A 230 8.34 16.47 0.58
C PRO A 230 7.19 16.50 1.59
N GLY A 231 7.26 17.44 2.54
CA GLY A 231 6.17 17.72 3.47
C GLY A 231 6.06 16.77 4.67
N LEU A 232 7.12 16.03 5.05
CA LEU A 232 7.11 15.17 6.24
C LEU A 232 6.87 15.97 7.54
N ASP A 233 7.41 17.17 7.64
CA ASP A 233 7.17 18.04 8.82
C ASP A 233 5.70 18.43 8.95
N GLU A 234 5.03 18.72 7.81
CA GLU A 234 3.60 18.99 7.79
C GLU A 234 2.78 17.76 8.20
N LEU A 235 3.25 16.57 7.84
CA LEU A 235 2.60 15.31 8.27
C LEU A 235 2.78 15.07 9.79
N TRP A 236 3.90 15.48 10.38
CA TRP A 236 4.01 15.49 11.84
C TRP A 236 3.01 16.47 12.50
N ASN A 237 2.77 17.63 11.89
CA ASN A 237 1.74 18.55 12.35
C ASN A 237 0.33 17.96 12.14
N ALA A 238 0.12 17.22 11.07
CA ALA A 238 -1.13 16.48 10.85
C ALA A 238 -1.40 15.44 11.95
N VAL A 239 -0.38 14.72 12.43
CA VAL A 239 -0.52 13.80 13.59
C VAL A 239 -1.12 14.47 14.81
N GLU A 240 -0.76 15.74 15.09
CA GLU A 240 -1.30 16.51 16.21
C GLU A 240 -2.77 16.90 15.98
N ARG A 241 -3.15 17.17 14.73
CA ARG A 241 -4.50 17.63 14.36
C ARG A 241 -5.49 16.50 14.17
N VAL A 242 -5.03 15.27 13.88
CA VAL A 242 -5.92 14.11 13.67
C VAL A 242 -6.81 13.89 14.89
N GLY A 243 -8.10 14.15 14.72
CA GLY A 243 -9.12 14.05 15.76
C GLY A 243 -9.78 12.67 15.90
N VAL A 244 -9.45 11.73 15.00
CA VAL A 244 -10.00 10.37 14.98
C VAL A 244 -9.08 9.37 15.67
N PRO A 245 -9.57 8.18 16.08
CA PRO A 245 -8.71 7.13 16.59
C PRO A 245 -7.57 6.81 15.61
N LEU A 246 -6.33 6.83 16.12
CA LEU A 246 -5.11 6.54 15.36
C LEU A 246 -4.44 5.29 15.93
N LEU A 247 -4.17 4.32 15.06
CA LEU A 247 -3.42 3.11 15.37
C LEU A 247 -2.17 3.04 14.49
N LEU A 248 -1.00 2.86 15.11
CA LEU A 248 0.22 2.44 14.43
C LEU A 248 0.38 0.92 14.60
N VAL A 249 0.42 0.19 13.49
CA VAL A 249 0.82 -1.22 13.44
C VAL A 249 2.26 -1.28 12.95
N ARG A 250 3.19 -1.59 13.86
CA ARG A 250 4.63 -1.62 13.59
C ARG A 250 5.10 -3.05 13.31
N GLY A 251 5.93 -3.23 12.28
CA GLY A 251 6.68 -4.46 12.05
C GLY A 251 7.78 -4.63 13.11
N GLY A 252 7.78 -5.78 13.81
CA GLY A 252 8.68 -6.02 14.94
C GLY A 252 10.16 -6.10 14.55
N THR A 253 10.47 -6.36 13.27
CA THR A 253 11.84 -6.41 12.72
C THR A 253 12.10 -5.35 11.66
N SER A 254 11.13 -4.44 11.45
CA SER A 254 11.25 -3.38 10.46
C SER A 254 12.27 -2.31 10.88
N PRO A 255 13.14 -1.86 9.97
CA PRO A 255 14.02 -0.71 10.23
C PRO A 255 13.33 0.64 9.99
N VAL A 256 12.11 0.64 9.37
CA VAL A 256 11.46 1.88 8.90
C VAL A 256 10.84 2.67 10.04
N VAL A 257 10.31 1.99 11.05
CA VAL A 257 9.75 2.62 12.26
C VAL A 257 10.54 2.13 13.47
N ASP A 258 11.24 3.03 14.13
CA ASP A 258 11.98 2.74 15.35
C ASP A 258 11.27 3.22 16.63
N ASN A 259 11.96 3.15 17.76
CA ASN A 259 11.40 3.56 19.04
C ASN A 259 11.30 5.09 19.17
N GLU A 260 12.13 5.84 18.48
CA GLU A 260 12.11 7.31 18.47
C GLU A 260 10.86 7.80 17.72
N ASP A 261 10.55 7.15 16.59
CA ASP A 261 9.31 7.40 15.83
C ASP A 261 8.06 7.14 16.68
N VAL A 262 8.04 6.02 17.42
CA VAL A 262 6.93 5.69 18.32
C VAL A 262 6.80 6.72 19.43
N ALA A 263 7.93 7.14 20.01
CA ALA A 263 7.95 8.16 21.07
C ALA A 263 7.43 9.51 20.55
N GLU A 264 7.87 9.92 19.35
CA GLU A 264 7.42 11.18 18.75
C GLU A 264 5.94 11.12 18.36
N LEU A 265 5.47 10.01 17.78
CA LEU A 265 4.05 9.80 17.48
C LEU A 265 3.18 9.95 18.74
N THR A 266 3.55 9.28 19.82
CA THR A 266 2.79 9.30 21.08
C THR A 266 2.92 10.63 21.82
N ARG A 267 4.04 11.33 21.67
CA ARG A 267 4.21 12.70 22.20
C ARG A 267 3.25 13.67 21.52
N ARG A 268 3.13 13.58 20.19
CA ARG A 268 2.25 14.47 19.38
C ARG A 268 0.78 14.08 19.46
N ASN A 269 0.48 12.80 19.51
CA ASN A 269 -0.88 12.30 19.68
C ASN A 269 -0.93 11.28 20.83
N PRO A 270 -1.15 11.73 22.08
CA PRO A 270 -1.18 10.84 23.26
C PRO A 270 -2.32 9.80 23.23
N LYS A 271 -3.28 9.92 22.31
CA LYS A 271 -4.37 8.96 22.14
C LYS A 271 -4.04 7.89 21.11
N ALA A 272 -2.93 8.05 20.36
CA ALA A 272 -2.48 7.07 19.39
C ALA A 272 -2.16 5.74 20.09
N ARG A 273 -2.63 4.64 19.51
CA ARG A 273 -2.31 3.29 19.95
C ARG A 273 -1.20 2.72 19.09
N VAL A 274 -0.38 1.87 19.68
CA VAL A 274 0.71 1.19 18.97
C VAL A 274 0.60 -0.30 19.23
N VAL A 275 0.64 -1.09 18.14
CA VAL A 275 0.69 -2.55 18.17
C VAL A 275 1.92 -3.00 17.39
N VAL A 276 2.73 -3.87 17.98
CA VAL A 276 3.91 -4.44 17.32
C VAL A 276 3.58 -5.86 16.86
N VAL A 277 3.76 -6.14 15.57
CA VAL A 277 3.58 -7.47 14.99
C VAL A 277 4.93 -8.17 14.95
N ALA A 278 5.12 -9.13 15.86
CA ALA A 278 6.38 -9.85 16.01
C ALA A 278 6.76 -10.61 14.72
N GLY A 279 8.04 -10.50 14.32
CA GLY A 279 8.58 -11.18 13.13
C GLY A 279 8.10 -10.61 11.79
N ALA A 280 7.32 -9.53 11.78
CA ALA A 280 7.01 -8.80 10.56
C ALA A 280 8.11 -7.78 10.25
N GLY A 281 8.49 -7.66 8.98
CA GLY A 281 9.30 -6.57 8.46
C GLY A 281 8.42 -5.37 8.08
N HIS A 282 8.90 -4.58 7.11
CA HIS A 282 8.18 -3.39 6.63
C HIS A 282 6.83 -3.71 5.99
N SER A 283 6.73 -4.79 5.24
CA SER A 283 5.48 -5.20 4.59
C SER A 283 4.63 -6.11 5.49
N VAL A 284 4.11 -5.57 6.59
CA VAL A 284 3.32 -6.33 7.59
C VAL A 284 2.17 -7.11 6.93
N GLN A 285 1.47 -6.51 5.95
CA GLN A 285 0.39 -7.14 5.20
C GLN A 285 0.86 -8.34 4.36
N GLY A 286 2.15 -8.37 4.03
CA GLY A 286 2.74 -9.47 3.28
C GLY A 286 3.41 -10.52 4.16
N ASP A 287 4.01 -10.11 5.27
CA ASP A 287 4.76 -11.00 6.18
C ASP A 287 3.83 -11.69 7.18
N LYS A 288 2.83 -10.97 7.67
CA LYS A 288 1.90 -11.40 8.73
C LYS A 288 0.45 -10.98 8.44
N PRO A 289 -0.10 -11.38 7.27
CA PRO A 289 -1.42 -10.93 6.83
C PRO A 289 -2.55 -11.34 7.78
N LEU A 290 -2.47 -12.50 8.41
CA LEU A 290 -3.53 -12.99 9.31
C LEU A 290 -3.53 -12.21 10.62
N GLU A 291 -2.35 -11.93 11.19
CA GLU A 291 -2.21 -11.11 12.40
C GLU A 291 -2.71 -9.68 12.14
N LEU A 292 -2.39 -9.11 10.98
CA LEU A 292 -2.91 -7.80 10.59
C LEU A 292 -4.44 -7.83 10.44
N ALA A 293 -4.98 -8.86 9.79
CA ALA A 293 -6.42 -9.02 9.65
C ALA A 293 -7.14 -9.11 11.01
N GLU A 294 -6.60 -9.84 11.98
CA GLU A 294 -7.18 -9.91 13.33
C GLU A 294 -7.13 -8.55 14.06
N ILE A 295 -6.05 -7.78 13.90
CA ILE A 295 -5.97 -6.41 14.43
C ILE A 295 -7.08 -5.54 13.81
N LEU A 296 -7.25 -5.60 12.49
CA LEU A 296 -8.26 -4.81 11.77
C LEU A 296 -9.69 -5.23 12.10
N LYS A 297 -9.97 -6.54 12.27
CA LYS A 297 -11.28 -7.03 12.75
C LYS A 297 -11.68 -6.43 14.09
N GLY A 298 -10.71 -6.25 14.98
CA GLY A 298 -10.94 -5.63 16.28
C GLY A 298 -11.32 -4.14 16.25
N LEU A 299 -11.31 -3.51 15.06
CA LEU A 299 -11.65 -2.11 14.84
C LEU A 299 -13.06 -1.92 14.22
N LEU A 300 -13.65 -2.98 13.69
CA LEU A 300 -14.96 -2.99 13.02
C LEU A 300 -16.09 -3.32 13.99
#